data_497156d5cd42a69bfe215e32563ee053
#
_entry.id   497156d5cd42a69bfe215e32563ee053
#
_cell.length_a   1.000
_cell.length_b   1.000
_cell.length_c   1.000
_cell.angle_alpha   90.00
_cell.angle_beta   90.00
_cell.angle_gamma   90.00
#
_symmetry.space_group_name_H-M   'P 1'
#
loop_
_entity.id
_entity.type
_entity.pdbx_description
1 polymer ?
#
loop_
_entity_poly.entity_id
_entity_poly.type
_entity_poly.pdbx_seq_one_letter_code
_entity_poly.pdbx_strand_id
1 'polypeptide(L)' 'MTIVWRHAALTSARRFMADQAGMRQVNRAIAALAEDPEPPDAFVRGSYRRLRVGAYRVLYEVAPDVVTIVRVDKAT' A
#
# COMPACT_ATOMS: atom_id res chain seq x y z
N MET A 1 6.31 -12.05 5.43
CA MET A 1 7.21 -10.97 4.95
C MET A 1 7.07 -9.76 5.86
N THR A 2 8.12 -9.02 5.98
CA THR A 2 8.12 -7.76 6.75
C THR A 2 7.54 -6.64 5.91
N ILE A 3 6.69 -5.83 6.51
CA ILE A 3 6.17 -4.61 5.89
C ILE A 3 6.96 -3.42 6.42
N VAL A 4 7.52 -2.65 5.51
CA VAL A 4 8.27 -1.43 5.83
C VAL A 4 7.59 -0.24 5.15
N TRP A 5 7.43 0.85 5.88
CA TRP A 5 6.88 2.09 5.34
C TRP A 5 8.01 3.08 5.12
N ARG A 6 8.14 3.58 3.90
CA ARG A 6 9.02 4.73 3.66
C ARG A 6 8.44 5.96 4.31
N HIS A 7 9.30 6.89 4.68
CA HIS A 7 8.86 8.17 5.27
C HIS A 7 7.83 8.87 4.38
N ALA A 8 8.08 8.90 3.07
CA ALA A 8 7.16 9.51 2.11
C ALA A 8 5.78 8.84 2.11
N ALA A 9 5.74 7.52 2.35
CA ALA A 9 4.48 6.79 2.45
C ALA A 9 3.69 7.19 3.69
N LEU A 10 4.36 7.32 4.83
CA LEU A 10 3.74 7.79 6.07
C LEU A 10 3.18 9.20 5.90
N THR A 11 3.97 10.09 5.30
CA THR A 11 3.56 11.46 5.03
C THR A 11 2.34 11.52 4.12
N SER A 12 2.35 10.72 3.03
CA SER A 12 1.22 10.69 2.10
C SER A 12 -0.05 10.15 2.76
N ALA A 13 0.06 9.10 3.58
CA ALA A 13 -1.08 8.53 4.29
C ALA A 13 -1.71 9.50 5.29
N ARG A 14 -0.89 10.32 5.95
CA ARG A 14 -1.37 11.31 6.91
C ARG A 14 -2.35 12.31 6.30
N ARG A 15 -2.24 12.57 5.01
CA ARG A 15 -3.15 13.48 4.29
C ARG A 15 -4.60 12.99 4.34
N PHE A 16 -4.81 11.71 4.58
CA PHE A 16 -6.12 11.08 4.53
C PHE A 16 -6.62 10.59 5.89
N MET A 17 -5.99 11.00 6.98
CA MET A 17 -6.33 10.50 8.32
C MET A 17 -7.75 10.84 8.75
N ALA A 18 -8.35 11.88 8.17
CA ALA A 18 -9.75 12.22 8.47
C ALA A 18 -10.72 11.14 7.98
N ASP A 19 -10.34 10.38 6.96
CA ASP A 19 -11.12 9.24 6.47
C ASP A 19 -10.71 7.98 7.22
N GLN A 20 -11.20 7.82 8.43
CA GLN A 20 -10.82 6.70 9.31
C GLN A 20 -11.22 5.35 8.70
N ALA A 21 -12.42 5.25 8.13
CA ALA A 21 -12.89 4.01 7.52
C ALA A 21 -12.03 3.61 6.32
N GLY A 22 -11.72 4.57 5.45
CA GLY A 22 -10.85 4.34 4.30
C GLY A 22 -9.44 3.94 4.72
N MET A 23 -8.88 4.60 5.73
CA MET A 23 -7.53 4.26 6.21
C MET A 23 -7.49 2.91 6.89
N ARG A 24 -8.55 2.49 7.57
CA ARG A 24 -8.62 1.12 8.10
C ARG A 24 -8.58 0.08 6.98
N GLN A 25 -9.30 0.32 5.88
CA GLN A 25 -9.25 -0.56 4.71
C GLN A 25 -7.84 -0.61 4.12
N VAL A 26 -7.20 0.53 3.98
CA VAL A 26 -5.82 0.62 3.46
C VAL A 26 -4.86 -0.16 4.36
N ASN A 27 -4.93 0.07 5.66
CA ASN A 27 -4.04 -0.62 6.61
C ASN A 27 -4.27 -2.13 6.61
N ARG A 28 -5.51 -2.57 6.50
CA ARG A 28 -5.84 -3.99 6.42
C ARG A 28 -5.29 -4.62 5.14
N ALA A 29 -5.43 -3.93 4.02
CA ALA A 29 -4.91 -4.40 2.74
C ALA A 29 -3.38 -4.48 2.76
N ILE A 30 -2.72 -3.48 3.35
CA ILE A 30 -1.26 -3.49 3.48
C ILE A 30 -0.80 -4.65 4.38
N ALA A 31 -1.47 -4.86 5.51
CA ALA A 31 -1.14 -5.98 6.39
C ALA A 31 -1.25 -7.33 5.67
N ALA A 32 -2.25 -7.47 4.80
CA ALA A 32 -2.44 -8.70 4.01
C ALA A 32 -1.29 -8.95 3.03
N LEU A 33 -0.58 -7.92 2.61
CA LEU A 33 0.58 -8.07 1.72
C LEU A 33 1.72 -8.85 2.38
N ALA A 34 1.77 -8.91 3.70
CA ALA A 34 2.78 -9.70 4.39
C ALA A 34 2.66 -11.19 4.07
N GLU A 35 1.46 -11.68 3.80
CA GLU A 35 1.20 -13.08 3.47
C GLU A 35 1.06 -13.30 1.96
N ASP A 36 0.54 -12.31 1.24
CA ASP A 36 0.38 -12.35 -0.21
C ASP A 36 0.85 -11.02 -0.80
N PRO A 37 2.14 -10.90 -1.11
CA PRO A 37 2.70 -9.64 -1.63
C PRO A 37 2.32 -9.35 -3.07
N GLU A 38 1.75 -10.32 -3.78
CA GLU A 38 1.40 -10.17 -5.19
C GLU A 38 -0.04 -10.65 -5.43
N PRO A 39 -1.04 -9.98 -4.82
CA PRO A 39 -2.43 -10.36 -5.08
C PRO A 39 -2.77 -10.19 -6.55
N PRO A 40 -3.68 -11.00 -7.11
CA PRO A 40 -3.94 -11.01 -8.56
C PRO A 40 -4.48 -9.68 -9.10
N ASP A 41 -5.08 -8.85 -8.26
CA ASP A 41 -5.59 -7.54 -8.66
C ASP A 41 -4.57 -6.42 -8.55
N ALA A 42 -3.35 -6.70 -8.09
CA ALA A 42 -2.28 -5.73 -8.07
C ALA A 42 -1.74 -5.49 -9.48
N PHE A 43 -1.60 -4.23 -9.84
CA PHE A 43 -1.02 -3.85 -11.13
C PHE A 43 0.49 -3.79 -11.02
N VAL A 44 1.18 -4.51 -11.92
CA VAL A 44 2.64 -4.59 -11.95
C VAL A 44 3.20 -3.53 -12.89
N ARG A 45 4.17 -2.75 -12.41
CA ARG A 45 4.87 -1.76 -13.22
C ARG A 45 6.35 -1.74 -12.83
N GLY A 46 7.18 -2.45 -13.60
CA GLY A 46 8.59 -2.62 -13.28
C GLY A 46 8.76 -3.36 -11.94
N SER A 47 9.55 -2.79 -11.03
CA SER A 47 9.73 -3.33 -9.68
C SER A 47 8.61 -2.94 -8.72
N TYR A 48 7.71 -2.07 -9.15
CA TYR A 48 6.61 -1.57 -8.33
C TYR A 48 5.34 -2.37 -8.55
N ARG A 49 4.49 -2.35 -7.53
CA ARG A 49 3.13 -2.86 -7.58
C ARG A 49 2.19 -1.75 -7.14
N ARG A 50 1.01 -1.71 -7.70
CA ARG A 50 -0.02 -0.76 -7.33
C ARG A 50 -1.31 -1.51 -7.02
N LEU A 51 -1.82 -1.32 -5.81
CA LEU A 51 -3.05 -1.98 -5.36
C LEU A 51 -4.13 -0.94 -5.13
N ARG A 52 -5.30 -1.16 -5.72
CA ARG A 52 -6.48 -0.34 -5.48
C ARG A 52 -7.17 -0.82 -4.21
N VAL A 53 -7.42 0.08 -3.28
CA VAL A 53 -8.12 -0.20 -2.02
C VAL A 53 -9.22 0.86 -1.83
N GLY A 54 -10.44 0.53 -2.21
CA GLY A 54 -11.54 1.49 -2.17
C GLY A 54 -11.22 2.72 -3.04
N ALA A 55 -11.24 3.90 -2.42
CA ALA A 55 -10.94 5.17 -3.09
C ALA A 55 -9.43 5.46 -3.15
N TYR A 56 -8.59 4.57 -2.64
CA TYR A 56 -7.14 4.79 -2.52
C TYR A 56 -6.33 3.86 -3.38
N ARG A 57 -5.09 4.24 -3.61
CA ARG A 57 -4.07 3.40 -4.26
C ARG A 57 -2.86 3.31 -3.35
N VAL A 58 -2.31 2.11 -3.24
CA VAL A 58 -1.08 1.85 -2.51
C VAL A 58 -0.01 1.45 -3.52
N LEU A 59 1.06 2.22 -3.56
CA LEU A 59 2.25 1.91 -4.35
C LEU A 59 3.27 1.24 -3.44
N TYR A 60 3.77 0.08 -3.84
CA TYR A 60 4.73 -0.66 -3.04
C TYR A 60 5.72 -1.42 -3.91
N GLU A 61 6.81 -1.84 -3.30
CA GLU A 61 7.82 -2.70 -3.92
C GLU A 61 7.90 -4.02 -3.18
N VAL A 62 8.18 -5.10 -3.91
CA VAL A 62 8.36 -6.42 -3.34
C VAL A 62 9.82 -6.85 -3.52
N ALA A 63 10.48 -7.18 -2.41
CA ALA A 63 11.78 -7.83 -2.37
C ALA A 63 11.59 -9.22 -1.73
N PRO A 64 12.61 -10.10 -1.75
CA PRO A 64 12.41 -11.47 -1.25
C PRO A 64 11.84 -11.58 0.16
N ASP A 65 12.22 -10.67 1.07
CA ASP A 65 11.78 -10.75 2.46
C ASP A 65 11.00 -9.54 2.94
N VAL A 66 10.79 -8.54 2.08
CA VAL A 66 10.29 -7.23 2.48
C VAL A 66 9.31 -6.70 1.45
N VAL A 67 8.19 -6.17 1.93
CA VAL A 67 7.30 -5.30 1.17
C VAL A 67 7.51 -3.89 1.66
N THR A 68 7.89 -2.99 0.77
CA THR A 68 8.14 -1.58 1.10
C THR A 68 6.99 -0.74 0.55
N ILE A 69 6.28 -0.09 1.46
CA ILE A 69 5.20 0.83 1.08
C ILE A 69 5.84 2.15 0.67
N VAL A 70 5.60 2.55 -0.57
CA VAL A 70 6.22 3.74 -1.18
C VAL A 70 5.33 4.95 -1.08
N ARG A 71 4.03 4.77 -1.32
CA ARG A 71 3.10 5.90 -1.33
C ARG A 71 1.65 5.42 -1.19
N VAL A 72 0.83 6.24 -0.54
CA VAL A 72 -0.62 6.08 -0.48
C VAL A 72 -1.25 7.33 -1.10
N ASP A 73 -2.07 7.15 -2.11
CA ASP A 73 -2.75 8.23 -2.82
C ASP A 73 -4.23 7.96 -2.93
N LYS A 74 -4.98 9.04 -3.17
CA LYS A 74 -6.38 8.92 -3.56
C LYS A 74 -6.46 8.57 -5.04
N ALA A 75 -7.34 7.64 -5.37
CA ALA A 75 -7.39 7.07 -6.73
C ALA A 75 -8.17 7.94 -7.74
N THR A 76 -8.73 9.03 -7.31
CA THR A 76 -9.50 9.94 -8.20
C THR A 76 -8.71 11.17 -8.53
#